data_8c701c4301f373ce4663dc3556b38a7d
#
_entry.id   8c701c4301f373ce4663dc3556b38a7d
#
_cell.length_a   1.000
_cell.length_b   1.000
_cell.length_c   1.000
_cell.angle_alpha   90.00
_cell.angle_beta   90.00
_cell.angle_gamma   90.00
#
_symmetry.space_group_name_H-M   'P 1'
#
loop_
_entity.id
_entity.type
_entity.pdbx_description
1 polymer ?
#
loop_
_entity_poly.entity_id
_entity_poly.type
_entity_poly.pdbx_seq_one_letter_code
_entity_poly.pdbx_strand_id
1 'polypeptide(L)'
;TDSGTIDNAHYTIATTGARGDAKQIEMVSRYLNRYHNTTYTTCDPAEKSWELQAEQIEMDELEGWGSAKNAVVRFKGVPILYTPSYTFPLDERRKSGMLFPTWGYSEVGGGDFSAPYYWNISPNQDATITPRSIGRRGLSLSGNFRYLNSDNHGEIDASLLPSDDLTGKDRYQFKLNHQGDLETAQLVNPLSYQINYATLSDKQYLSDFGNNLGLSSSDTLEQTATIHYNQDRWAVSALLSDHYTVGTAAEPYRRLPQIDGSWSSESANNQLNYSVEGQFVHFDHSSNSNAERYWIKPSASYNYTLLNDAAYIKPAVSLSQSHYSLDSGSSSSMSVPHYTLESGLFFDRETTTHLHTLEPKIKFNYIPDGKNSGHDFETNSDDSSEFYGKDSAPHTKVVTLSVASDLLSNSDGTKLLSTSLERS
;
A
#
# COMPACT_ATOMS: atom_id res chain seq x y z
N THR A 1 -39.71 -34.06 -13.47
CA THR A 1 -40.02 -32.96 -12.54
C THR A 1 -38.90 -32.88 -11.52
N ASP A 2 -38.18 -31.77 -11.54
CA ASP A 2 -37.02 -31.53 -10.68
C ASP A 2 -37.46 -30.94 -9.34
N SER A 3 -38.66 -31.31 -8.87
CA SER A 3 -39.25 -30.83 -7.62
C SER A 3 -39.69 -32.01 -6.73
N GLY A 4 -39.58 -31.84 -5.43
CA GLY A 4 -39.97 -32.85 -4.45
C GLY A 4 -39.79 -32.37 -3.03
N THR A 5 -40.28 -33.17 -2.06
CA THR A 5 -40.13 -32.90 -0.65
C THR A 5 -39.51 -34.11 0.06
N ILE A 6 -38.62 -33.82 1.02
CA ILE A 6 -38.04 -34.83 1.91
C ILE A 6 -38.30 -34.40 3.35
N ASP A 7 -38.93 -35.28 4.14
CA ASP A 7 -39.19 -34.99 5.51
C ASP A 7 -38.15 -35.61 6.46
N ASN A 8 -37.83 -34.89 7.55
CA ASN A 8 -36.90 -35.32 8.60
C ASN A 8 -35.49 -35.69 8.02
N ALA A 9 -34.92 -34.79 7.23
CA ALA A 9 -33.68 -35.01 6.53
C ALA A 9 -32.45 -34.55 7.32
N HIS A 10 -31.41 -35.38 7.26
CA HIS A 10 -30.04 -34.95 7.54
C HIS A 10 -29.37 -34.56 6.19
N TYR A 11 -28.74 -33.43 6.13
CA TYR A 11 -28.10 -32.99 4.90
C TYR A 11 -26.65 -32.61 5.09
N THR A 12 -25.88 -32.77 4.03
CA THR A 12 -24.51 -32.28 3.92
C THR A 12 -24.31 -31.64 2.54
N ILE A 13 -23.77 -30.44 2.52
CA ILE A 13 -23.46 -29.70 1.30
C ILE A 13 -22.00 -29.97 0.96
N ALA A 14 -21.76 -30.74 -0.10
CA ALA A 14 -20.44 -31.24 -0.46
C ALA A 14 -19.42 -30.12 -0.78
N THR A 15 -19.88 -29.00 -1.35
CA THR A 15 -19.02 -27.88 -1.76
C THR A 15 -18.48 -27.07 -0.58
N THR A 16 -19.25 -26.95 0.51
CA THR A 16 -18.91 -26.12 1.68
C THR A 16 -18.58 -26.96 2.91
N GLY A 17 -18.84 -28.27 2.89
CA GLY A 17 -18.77 -29.14 4.05
C GLY A 17 -19.84 -28.83 5.12
N ALA A 18 -20.76 -27.95 4.82
CA ALA A 18 -21.84 -27.57 5.71
C ALA A 18 -22.84 -28.72 5.87
N ARG A 19 -23.41 -28.84 7.06
CA ARG A 19 -24.36 -29.90 7.43
C ARG A 19 -25.44 -29.37 8.35
N GLY A 20 -26.52 -30.11 8.46
CA GLY A 20 -27.62 -29.79 9.35
C GLY A 20 -28.75 -30.81 9.28
N ASP A 21 -29.76 -30.52 10.09
CA ASP A 21 -31.02 -31.25 10.15
C ASP A 21 -32.12 -30.34 9.65
N ALA A 22 -33.08 -30.87 8.91
CA ALA A 22 -34.27 -30.13 8.50
C ALA A 22 -35.50 -30.98 8.71
N LYS A 23 -36.55 -30.36 9.27
CA LYS A 23 -37.86 -31.05 9.40
C LYS A 23 -38.43 -31.37 8.03
N GLN A 24 -38.21 -30.50 7.05
CA GLN A 24 -38.61 -30.70 5.68
C GLN A 24 -37.65 -29.94 4.73
N ILE A 25 -37.26 -30.59 3.66
CA ILE A 25 -36.55 -29.97 2.54
C ILE A 25 -37.49 -29.99 1.34
N GLU A 26 -37.81 -28.80 0.82
CA GLU A 26 -38.59 -28.62 -0.41
C GLU A 26 -37.62 -28.28 -1.55
N MET A 27 -37.46 -29.18 -2.50
CA MET A 27 -36.78 -28.92 -3.76
C MET A 27 -37.79 -28.29 -4.71
N VAL A 28 -37.76 -26.94 -4.82
CA VAL A 28 -38.69 -26.16 -5.67
C VAL A 28 -38.28 -26.27 -7.14
N SER A 29 -36.98 -26.26 -7.37
CA SER A 29 -36.38 -26.49 -8.68
C SER A 29 -34.98 -27.10 -8.54
N ARG A 30 -34.31 -27.38 -9.67
CA ARG A 30 -32.93 -27.85 -9.66
C ARG A 30 -31.96 -26.95 -8.91
N TYR A 31 -32.26 -25.64 -8.82
CA TYR A 31 -31.37 -24.63 -8.26
C TYR A 31 -31.93 -23.95 -7.01
N LEU A 32 -33.21 -24.17 -6.65
CA LEU A 32 -33.89 -23.55 -5.53
C LEU A 32 -34.38 -24.59 -4.52
N ASN A 33 -33.76 -24.55 -3.34
CA ASN A 33 -34.11 -25.45 -2.22
C ASN A 33 -34.54 -24.63 -1.01
N ARG A 34 -35.58 -25.08 -0.31
CA ARG A 34 -36.07 -24.53 0.95
C ARG A 34 -35.99 -25.55 2.06
N TYR A 35 -35.37 -25.17 3.14
CA TYR A 35 -35.16 -25.97 4.33
C TYR A 35 -36.05 -25.41 5.45
N HIS A 36 -37.01 -26.17 5.97
CA HIS A 36 -37.90 -25.72 6.99
C HIS A 36 -37.51 -26.30 8.36
N ASN A 37 -37.55 -25.45 9.42
CA ASN A 37 -37.13 -25.79 10.78
C ASN A 37 -35.78 -26.51 10.75
N THR A 38 -34.76 -25.80 10.34
CA THR A 38 -33.49 -26.37 10.00
C THR A 38 -32.34 -25.83 10.87
N THR A 39 -31.30 -26.64 10.97
CA THR A 39 -30.03 -26.26 11.55
C THR A 39 -28.97 -26.26 10.46
N TYR A 40 -27.91 -25.44 10.62
CA TYR A 40 -26.80 -25.32 9.70
C TYR A 40 -25.50 -25.06 10.46
N THR A 41 -24.45 -25.81 10.15
CA THR A 41 -23.13 -25.63 10.73
C THR A 41 -22.06 -26.12 9.76
N THR A 42 -20.85 -25.53 9.82
CA THR A 42 -19.62 -26.03 9.15
C THR A 42 -18.65 -26.70 10.12
N CYS A 43 -19.03 -26.83 11.41
CA CYS A 43 -18.21 -27.48 12.41
C CYS A 43 -18.10 -28.99 12.18
N ASP A 44 -17.03 -29.62 12.70
CA ASP A 44 -16.90 -31.07 12.75
C ASP A 44 -18.06 -31.69 13.55
N PRO A 45 -18.59 -32.87 13.18
CA PRO A 45 -19.62 -33.56 13.92
C PRO A 45 -19.29 -33.77 15.39
N ALA A 46 -18.00 -33.94 15.71
CA ALA A 46 -17.52 -34.18 17.07
C ALA A 46 -17.45 -32.91 17.94
N GLU A 47 -17.37 -31.72 17.34
CA GLU A 47 -17.25 -30.45 18.04
C GLU A 47 -18.18 -29.36 17.46
N LYS A 48 -19.43 -29.36 17.88
CA LYS A 48 -20.38 -28.28 17.53
C LYS A 48 -20.08 -26.99 18.30
N SER A 49 -19.12 -26.24 17.81
CA SER A 49 -18.78 -24.94 18.41
C SER A 49 -19.83 -23.88 18.09
N TRP A 50 -20.44 -23.91 16.91
CA TRP A 50 -21.52 -23.01 16.55
C TRP A 50 -22.57 -23.71 15.67
N GLU A 51 -23.81 -23.22 15.73
CA GLU A 51 -24.94 -23.69 14.95
C GLU A 51 -25.87 -22.52 14.63
N LEU A 52 -26.33 -22.43 13.40
CA LEU A 52 -27.44 -21.58 13.01
C LEU A 52 -28.73 -22.43 13.04
N GLN A 53 -29.71 -22.00 13.78
CA GLN A 53 -31.03 -22.57 13.78
C GLN A 53 -32.00 -21.58 13.13
N ALA A 54 -32.79 -21.99 12.15
CA ALA A 54 -33.69 -21.11 11.43
C ALA A 54 -35.04 -21.78 11.19
N GLU A 55 -36.10 -20.97 11.17
CA GLU A 55 -37.42 -21.43 10.76
C GLU A 55 -37.45 -21.86 9.31
N GLN A 56 -36.75 -21.09 8.45
CA GLN A 56 -36.59 -21.39 7.04
C GLN A 56 -35.21 -20.93 6.55
N ILE A 57 -34.55 -21.79 5.80
CA ILE A 57 -33.37 -21.38 4.96
C ILE A 57 -33.77 -21.65 3.51
N GLU A 58 -33.63 -20.65 2.66
CA GLU A 58 -33.80 -20.76 1.22
C GLU A 58 -32.45 -20.61 0.56
N MET A 59 -32.10 -21.51 -0.35
CA MET A 59 -30.85 -21.50 -1.12
C MET A 59 -31.18 -21.45 -2.60
N ASP A 60 -30.84 -20.35 -3.26
CA ASP A 60 -30.97 -20.16 -4.71
C ASP A 60 -29.56 -20.17 -5.32
N GLU A 61 -29.18 -21.31 -5.87
CA GLU A 61 -27.87 -21.50 -6.49
C GLU A 61 -27.74 -20.73 -7.81
N LEU A 62 -28.85 -20.46 -8.51
CA LEU A 62 -28.84 -19.70 -9.76
C LEU A 62 -28.53 -18.22 -9.48
N GLU A 63 -29.25 -17.64 -8.54
CA GLU A 63 -29.02 -16.28 -8.07
C GLU A 63 -27.78 -16.20 -7.14
N GLY A 64 -27.33 -17.35 -6.60
CA GLY A 64 -26.20 -17.48 -5.65
C GLY A 64 -26.48 -16.83 -4.31
N TRP A 65 -27.75 -16.85 -3.85
CA TRP A 65 -28.19 -16.34 -2.57
C TRP A 65 -28.70 -17.42 -1.65
N GLY A 66 -28.33 -17.30 -0.38
CA GLY A 66 -29.03 -17.93 0.71
C GLY A 66 -29.80 -16.88 1.53
N SER A 67 -30.96 -17.22 2.02
CA SER A 67 -31.71 -16.42 2.99
C SER A 67 -32.17 -17.28 4.15
N ALA A 68 -32.07 -16.77 5.38
CA ALA A 68 -32.56 -17.40 6.59
C ALA A 68 -33.63 -16.50 7.22
N LYS A 69 -34.74 -17.09 7.66
CA LYS A 69 -35.81 -16.41 8.39
C LYS A 69 -35.84 -16.90 9.83
N ASN A 70 -36.09 -15.98 10.80
CA ASN A 70 -36.13 -16.24 12.23
C ASN A 70 -34.94 -17.08 12.67
N ALA A 71 -33.73 -16.60 12.36
CA ALA A 71 -32.48 -17.31 12.58
C ALA A 71 -31.87 -16.98 13.95
N VAL A 72 -31.43 -18.02 14.65
CA VAL A 72 -30.72 -17.93 15.94
C VAL A 72 -29.35 -18.56 15.78
N VAL A 73 -28.30 -17.79 16.00
CA VAL A 73 -26.93 -18.33 16.11
C VAL A 73 -26.69 -18.77 17.53
N ARG A 74 -26.25 -20.02 17.67
CA ARG A 74 -25.88 -20.61 18.96
C ARG A 74 -24.38 -20.89 19.00
N PHE A 75 -23.76 -20.56 20.10
CA PHE A 75 -22.37 -20.92 20.39
C PHE A 75 -22.34 -21.88 21.58
N LYS A 76 -21.84 -23.09 21.39
CA LYS A 76 -21.88 -24.17 22.40
C LYS A 76 -23.28 -24.34 23.05
N GLY A 77 -24.32 -24.26 22.20
CA GLY A 77 -25.70 -24.39 22.63
C GLY A 77 -26.37 -23.13 23.21
N VAL A 78 -25.59 -22.08 23.53
CA VAL A 78 -26.12 -20.83 24.06
C VAL A 78 -26.51 -19.90 22.89
N PRO A 79 -27.77 -19.37 22.85
CA PRO A 79 -28.17 -18.41 21.82
C PRO A 79 -27.43 -17.09 22.04
N ILE A 80 -26.67 -16.65 21.01
CA ILE A 80 -25.86 -15.42 21.07
C ILE A 80 -26.39 -14.33 20.17
N LEU A 81 -27.11 -14.68 19.09
CA LEU A 81 -27.64 -13.71 18.13
C LEU A 81 -28.98 -14.22 17.60
N TYR A 82 -29.95 -13.31 17.49
CA TYR A 82 -31.22 -13.54 16.78
C TYR A 82 -31.34 -12.52 15.63
N THR A 83 -31.77 -12.99 14.47
CA THR A 83 -32.14 -12.13 13.35
C THR A 83 -33.46 -12.58 12.73
N PRO A 84 -34.41 -11.65 12.48
CA PRO A 84 -35.67 -12.01 11.81
C PRO A 84 -35.46 -12.39 10.34
N SER A 85 -34.42 -11.85 9.70
CA SER A 85 -34.03 -12.19 8.33
C SER A 85 -32.54 -11.95 8.17
N TYR A 86 -31.87 -12.87 7.48
CA TYR A 86 -30.45 -12.75 7.13
C TYR A 86 -30.23 -13.33 5.73
N THR A 87 -29.51 -12.60 4.88
CA THR A 87 -29.12 -13.06 3.54
C THR A 87 -27.61 -13.25 3.49
N PHE A 88 -27.17 -14.31 2.81
CA PHE A 88 -25.77 -14.66 2.69
C PHE A 88 -25.44 -15.17 1.28
N PRO A 89 -24.21 -14.95 0.76
CA PRO A 89 -23.81 -15.47 -0.53
C PRO A 89 -23.58 -16.97 -0.48
N LEU A 90 -23.98 -17.69 -1.53
CA LEU A 90 -23.69 -19.11 -1.75
C LEU A 90 -22.44 -19.33 -2.60
N ASP A 91 -21.93 -18.30 -3.23
CA ASP A 91 -20.78 -18.30 -4.12
C ASP A 91 -19.89 -17.08 -3.86
N GLU A 92 -18.79 -16.95 -4.60
CA GLU A 92 -17.81 -15.87 -4.46
C GLU A 92 -18.24 -14.55 -5.14
N ARG A 93 -19.44 -14.49 -5.74
CA ARG A 93 -19.96 -13.26 -6.33
C ARG A 93 -20.18 -12.19 -5.27
N ARG A 94 -19.78 -10.97 -5.58
CA ARG A 94 -19.98 -9.82 -4.67
C ARG A 94 -21.46 -9.47 -4.59
N LYS A 95 -22.01 -9.38 -3.39
CA LYS A 95 -23.43 -9.10 -3.16
C LYS A 95 -23.64 -8.17 -1.98
N SER A 96 -24.61 -7.26 -2.09
CA SER A 96 -24.97 -6.37 -0.98
C SER A 96 -25.64 -7.14 0.15
N GLY A 97 -25.32 -6.82 1.39
CA GLY A 97 -25.93 -7.46 2.55
C GLY A 97 -25.30 -7.04 3.87
N MET A 98 -25.95 -7.42 4.97
CA MET A 98 -25.38 -7.23 6.30
C MET A 98 -24.19 -8.17 6.49
N LEU A 99 -23.09 -7.63 6.97
CA LEU A 99 -21.94 -8.40 7.43
C LEU A 99 -22.16 -8.82 8.89
N PHE A 100 -21.31 -9.72 9.38
CA PHE A 100 -21.40 -10.13 10.78
C PHE A 100 -21.16 -8.93 11.71
N PRO A 101 -22.09 -8.71 12.67
CA PRO A 101 -21.90 -7.66 13.65
C PRO A 101 -20.74 -8.03 14.58
N THR A 102 -20.06 -7.00 15.07
CA THR A 102 -19.01 -7.15 16.08
C THR A 102 -19.44 -6.49 17.37
N TRP A 103 -18.98 -7.06 18.48
CA TRP A 103 -19.20 -6.53 19.82
C TRP A 103 -17.93 -6.63 20.64
N GLY A 104 -17.77 -5.70 21.54
CA GLY A 104 -16.61 -5.61 22.41
C GLY A 104 -16.90 -4.81 23.65
N TYR A 105 -15.90 -4.65 24.48
CA TYR A 105 -15.93 -3.81 25.65
C TYR A 105 -14.55 -3.18 25.87
N SER A 106 -14.53 -1.89 26.16
CA SER A 106 -13.33 -1.18 26.59
C SER A 106 -13.59 -0.43 27.90
N GLU A 107 -12.55 -0.24 28.71
CA GLU A 107 -12.69 0.49 29.99
C GLU A 107 -13.09 1.94 29.76
N VAL A 108 -12.62 2.56 28.70
CA VAL A 108 -12.90 3.97 28.35
C VAL A 108 -14.25 4.11 27.66
N GLY A 109 -14.48 3.34 26.60
CA GLY A 109 -15.69 3.46 25.75
C GLY A 109 -16.93 2.72 26.28
N GLY A 110 -16.74 1.75 27.19
CA GLY A 110 -17.84 0.87 27.61
C GLY A 110 -18.11 -0.23 26.58
N GLY A 111 -19.37 -0.64 26.47
CA GLY A 111 -19.82 -1.62 25.48
C GLY A 111 -19.73 -1.04 24.07
N ASP A 112 -19.34 -1.87 23.13
CA ASP A 112 -19.12 -1.51 21.73
C ASP A 112 -19.86 -2.51 20.83
N PHE A 113 -20.71 -2.02 19.94
CA PHE A 113 -21.44 -2.83 18.99
C PHE A 113 -21.42 -2.19 17.62
N SER A 114 -21.06 -2.95 16.58
CA SER A 114 -21.13 -2.48 15.20
C SER A 114 -21.85 -3.48 14.29
N ALA A 115 -22.59 -2.96 13.31
CA ALA A 115 -23.37 -3.74 12.37
C ALA A 115 -23.09 -3.26 10.91
N PRO A 116 -22.01 -3.74 10.28
CA PRO A 116 -21.65 -3.27 8.96
C PRO A 116 -22.60 -3.79 7.87
N TYR A 117 -22.89 -2.94 6.91
CA TYR A 117 -23.62 -3.27 5.68
C TYR A 117 -22.70 -3.08 4.48
N TYR A 118 -22.48 -4.15 3.73
CA TYR A 118 -21.77 -4.11 2.47
C TYR A 118 -22.72 -3.77 1.32
N TRP A 119 -22.38 -2.77 0.52
CA TRP A 119 -23.15 -2.32 -0.63
C TRP A 119 -22.35 -2.54 -1.92
N ASN A 120 -22.73 -3.54 -2.70
CA ASN A 120 -22.21 -3.77 -4.05
C ASN A 120 -22.94 -2.83 -5.02
N ILE A 121 -22.37 -1.63 -5.23
CA ILE A 121 -23.00 -0.56 -6.03
C ILE A 121 -22.97 -0.92 -7.53
N SER A 122 -21.79 -1.35 -7.99
CA SER A 122 -21.56 -1.76 -9.37
C SER A 122 -20.36 -2.73 -9.43
N PRO A 123 -20.06 -3.37 -10.57
CA PRO A 123 -18.92 -4.27 -10.70
C PRO A 123 -17.57 -3.65 -10.27
N ASN A 124 -17.45 -2.33 -10.42
CA ASN A 124 -16.23 -1.57 -10.14
C ASN A 124 -16.34 -0.60 -8.95
N GLN A 125 -17.44 -0.65 -8.19
CA GLN A 125 -17.66 0.23 -7.02
C GLN A 125 -18.36 -0.52 -5.92
N ASP A 126 -17.91 -0.32 -4.70
CA ASP A 126 -18.56 -0.82 -3.51
C ASP A 126 -18.39 0.12 -2.32
N ALA A 127 -19.25 -0.09 -1.32
CA ALA A 127 -19.15 0.62 -0.06
C ALA A 127 -19.45 -0.32 1.11
N THR A 128 -18.84 -0.05 2.26
CA THR A 128 -19.25 -0.65 3.53
C THR A 128 -19.65 0.47 4.48
N ILE A 129 -20.88 0.43 4.96
CA ILE A 129 -21.43 1.43 5.88
C ILE A 129 -21.59 0.76 7.25
N THR A 130 -20.99 1.32 8.28
CA THR A 130 -20.91 0.71 9.61
C THR A 130 -21.46 1.66 10.68
N PRO A 131 -22.72 1.55 11.07
CA PRO A 131 -23.18 2.14 12.32
C PRO A 131 -22.53 1.40 13.50
N ARG A 132 -22.04 2.18 14.48
CA ARG A 132 -21.34 1.68 15.68
C ARG A 132 -21.87 2.42 16.91
N SER A 133 -22.32 1.68 17.90
CA SER A 133 -22.73 2.21 19.20
C SER A 133 -21.63 1.99 20.21
N ILE A 134 -21.14 3.07 20.81
CA ILE A 134 -20.09 3.05 21.84
C ILE A 134 -20.72 3.54 23.14
N GLY A 135 -20.91 2.64 24.10
CA GLY A 135 -21.80 2.82 25.25
C GLY A 135 -21.62 4.08 26.08
N ARG A 136 -20.40 4.63 26.17
CA ARG A 136 -20.12 5.88 26.91
C ARG A 136 -19.88 7.09 26.01
N ARG A 137 -19.88 6.91 24.69
CA ARG A 137 -19.52 7.96 23.73
C ARG A 137 -20.63 8.33 22.75
N GLY A 138 -21.58 7.40 22.52
CA GLY A 138 -22.69 7.63 21.62
C GLY A 138 -22.63 6.80 20.34
N LEU A 139 -23.30 7.30 19.30
CA LEU A 139 -23.46 6.62 18.02
C LEU A 139 -22.49 7.18 16.96
N SER A 140 -21.66 6.32 16.41
CA SER A 140 -20.75 6.62 15.31
C SER A 140 -21.24 6.00 14.00
N LEU A 141 -20.97 6.65 12.89
CA LEU A 141 -21.18 6.12 11.55
C LEU A 141 -19.86 6.13 10.80
N SER A 142 -19.44 4.97 10.30
CA SER A 142 -18.25 4.84 9.43
C SER A 142 -18.66 4.41 8.03
N GLY A 143 -17.89 4.82 7.03
CA GLY A 143 -18.03 4.41 5.64
C GLY A 143 -16.67 4.16 5.01
N ASN A 144 -16.57 3.05 4.29
CA ASN A 144 -15.48 2.76 3.37
C ASN A 144 -16.07 2.67 1.96
N PHE A 145 -15.57 3.45 1.03
CA PHE A 145 -16.00 3.45 -0.37
C PHE A 145 -14.80 3.19 -1.27
N ARG A 146 -14.93 2.23 -2.20
CA ARG A 146 -13.87 1.87 -3.15
C ARG A 146 -14.40 1.93 -4.57
N TYR A 147 -13.58 2.39 -5.48
CA TYR A 147 -13.88 2.44 -6.91
C TYR A 147 -12.66 2.13 -7.75
N LEU A 148 -12.90 1.57 -8.93
CA LEU A 148 -11.91 1.19 -9.93
C LEU A 148 -12.48 1.52 -11.32
N ASN A 149 -12.02 2.61 -11.92
CA ASN A 149 -12.33 2.99 -13.29
C ASN A 149 -11.18 2.60 -14.23
N SER A 150 -11.31 2.86 -15.53
CA SER A 150 -10.27 2.60 -16.52
C SER A 150 -8.96 3.34 -16.23
N ASP A 151 -9.08 4.59 -15.80
CA ASP A 151 -7.98 5.56 -15.73
C ASP A 151 -7.63 5.93 -14.29
N ASN A 152 -8.47 5.58 -13.30
CA ASN A 152 -8.24 5.92 -11.90
C ASN A 152 -8.92 4.94 -10.95
N HIS A 153 -8.39 4.86 -9.76
CA HIS A 153 -8.98 4.09 -8.67
C HIS A 153 -8.69 4.75 -7.33
N GLY A 154 -9.47 4.38 -6.35
CA GLY A 154 -9.29 4.95 -5.03
C GLY A 154 -10.16 4.32 -3.97
N GLU A 155 -9.87 4.75 -2.74
CA GLU A 155 -10.54 4.35 -1.52
C GLU A 155 -10.74 5.56 -0.62
N ILE A 156 -11.94 5.69 -0.08
CA ILE A 156 -12.30 6.72 0.88
C ILE A 156 -12.78 6.04 2.15
N ASP A 157 -12.14 6.35 3.26
CA ASP A 157 -12.56 5.95 4.60
C ASP A 157 -12.98 7.20 5.39
N ALA A 158 -14.15 7.16 5.96
CA ALA A 158 -14.63 8.24 6.82
C ALA A 158 -15.35 7.68 8.05
N SER A 159 -15.20 8.33 9.18
CA SER A 159 -15.99 8.04 10.38
C SER A 159 -16.36 9.34 11.08
N LEU A 160 -17.57 9.39 11.58
CA LEU A 160 -18.10 10.54 12.33
C LEU A 160 -18.82 10.02 13.59
N LEU A 161 -18.45 10.58 14.72
CA LEU A 161 -19.18 10.48 15.99
C LEU A 161 -19.60 11.91 16.38
N PRO A 162 -20.83 12.30 16.07
CA PRO A 162 -21.32 13.61 16.47
C PRO A 162 -21.50 13.66 18.00
N SER A 163 -21.02 14.72 18.62
CA SER A 163 -21.22 15.00 20.05
C SER A 163 -20.79 13.83 20.96
N ASP A 164 -19.50 13.44 20.94
CA ASP A 164 -18.95 12.43 21.87
C ASP A 164 -19.33 12.76 23.31
N ASP A 165 -20.12 11.90 23.96
CA ASP A 165 -20.67 12.11 25.32
C ASP A 165 -19.58 12.31 26.39
N LEU A 166 -18.35 11.84 26.15
CA LEU A 166 -17.21 12.04 27.06
C LEU A 166 -16.51 13.38 26.88
N THR A 167 -16.47 13.91 25.66
CA THR A 167 -15.72 15.13 25.34
C THR A 167 -16.60 16.32 24.97
N GLY A 168 -17.87 16.09 24.65
CA GLY A 168 -18.82 17.09 24.16
C GLY A 168 -18.46 17.64 22.76
N LYS A 169 -17.59 16.95 22.00
CA LYS A 169 -17.12 17.40 20.69
C LYS A 169 -17.44 16.39 19.61
N ASP A 170 -17.55 16.86 18.39
CA ASP A 170 -17.60 15.98 17.22
C ASP A 170 -16.23 15.33 17.01
N ARG A 171 -16.24 14.02 16.82
CA ARG A 171 -15.02 13.26 16.56
C ARG A 171 -15.12 12.66 15.15
N TYR A 172 -14.09 12.85 14.35
CA TYR A 172 -14.06 12.33 12.98
C TYR A 172 -12.67 11.88 12.57
N GLN A 173 -12.67 10.98 11.61
CA GLN A 173 -11.51 10.60 10.81
C GLN A 173 -11.88 10.63 9.33
N PHE A 174 -10.91 10.96 8.51
CA PHE A 174 -11.03 10.89 7.07
C PHE A 174 -9.72 10.44 6.45
N LYS A 175 -9.81 9.51 5.49
CA LYS A 175 -8.68 9.04 4.68
C LYS A 175 -9.12 8.93 3.23
N LEU A 176 -8.29 9.42 2.33
CA LEU A 176 -8.44 9.32 0.89
C LEU A 176 -7.14 8.78 0.31
N ASN A 177 -7.23 7.69 -0.43
CA ASN A 177 -6.19 7.24 -1.35
C ASN A 177 -6.79 7.27 -2.76
N HIS A 178 -6.21 8.04 -3.65
CA HIS A 178 -6.67 8.18 -5.03
C HIS A 178 -5.48 8.26 -5.97
N GLN A 179 -5.52 7.48 -7.04
CA GLN A 179 -4.47 7.52 -8.05
C GLN A 179 -5.04 7.24 -9.44
N GLY A 180 -4.34 7.72 -10.44
CA GLY A 180 -4.77 7.54 -11.81
C GLY A 180 -3.81 8.15 -12.82
N ASP A 181 -4.23 8.05 -14.07
CA ASP A 181 -3.52 8.58 -15.23
C ASP A 181 -4.42 9.58 -15.97
N LEU A 182 -3.85 10.71 -16.37
CA LEU A 182 -4.50 11.73 -17.17
C LEU A 182 -3.95 11.69 -18.59
N GLU A 183 -4.73 11.20 -19.53
CA GLU A 183 -4.40 11.30 -20.94
C GLU A 183 -4.65 12.72 -21.45
N THR A 184 -3.68 13.30 -22.11
CA THR A 184 -3.80 14.61 -22.75
C THR A 184 -3.29 14.55 -24.18
N ALA A 185 -3.95 15.26 -25.09
CA ALA A 185 -3.56 15.27 -26.50
C ALA A 185 -2.19 15.92 -26.76
N GLN A 186 -1.62 16.64 -25.78
CA GLN A 186 -0.38 17.37 -25.88
C GLN A 186 0.85 16.58 -25.39
N LEU A 187 0.64 15.53 -24.61
CA LEU A 187 1.70 14.71 -24.04
C LEU A 187 1.73 13.33 -24.70
N VAL A 188 2.92 12.78 -24.88
CA VAL A 188 3.14 11.47 -25.49
C VAL A 188 2.68 10.35 -24.55
N ASN A 189 3.02 10.49 -23.27
CA ASN A 189 2.62 9.56 -22.20
C ASN A 189 1.61 10.23 -21.28
N PRO A 190 0.77 9.48 -20.58
CA PRO A 190 -0.14 10.05 -19.61
C PRO A 190 0.61 10.67 -18.43
N LEU A 191 -0.02 11.64 -17.77
CA LEU A 191 0.39 12.15 -16.48
C LEU A 191 -0.16 11.24 -15.39
N SER A 192 0.69 10.55 -14.65
CA SER A 192 0.28 9.78 -13.48
C SER A 192 0.16 10.70 -12.26
N TYR A 193 -0.88 10.53 -11.46
CA TYR A 193 -1.06 11.30 -10.23
C TYR A 193 -1.47 10.39 -9.06
N GLN A 194 -1.10 10.82 -7.85
CA GLN A 194 -1.47 10.16 -6.61
C GLN A 194 -1.79 11.19 -5.53
N ILE A 195 -2.89 10.96 -4.81
CA ILE A 195 -3.32 11.76 -3.68
C ILE A 195 -3.51 10.81 -2.50
N ASN A 196 -2.77 11.06 -1.41
CA ASN A 196 -2.95 10.41 -0.12
C ASN A 196 -3.25 11.50 0.90
N TYR A 197 -4.37 11.42 1.55
CA TYR A 197 -4.79 12.40 2.54
C TYR A 197 -5.38 11.70 3.75
N ALA A 198 -4.88 12.00 4.93
CA ALA A 198 -5.46 11.50 6.17
C ALA A 198 -5.53 12.60 7.21
N THR A 199 -6.63 12.67 7.94
CA THR A 199 -6.81 13.64 9.02
C THR A 199 -7.73 13.09 10.11
N LEU A 200 -7.57 13.63 11.32
CA LEU A 200 -8.35 13.29 12.51
C LEU A 200 -8.90 14.57 13.16
N SER A 201 -9.99 14.43 13.90
CA SER A 201 -10.56 15.55 14.65
C SER A 201 -9.62 16.10 15.73
N ASP A 202 -8.79 15.22 16.30
CA ASP A 202 -7.88 15.55 17.40
C ASP A 202 -6.80 14.47 17.60
N LYS A 203 -5.77 14.84 18.35
CA LYS A 203 -4.58 14.00 18.59
C LYS A 203 -4.86 12.74 19.44
N GLN A 204 -5.95 12.67 20.19
CA GLN A 204 -6.33 11.52 21.01
C GLN A 204 -7.23 10.53 20.27
N TYR A 205 -7.65 10.84 19.04
CA TYR A 205 -8.61 10.01 18.29
C TYR A 205 -8.17 8.54 18.22
N LEU A 206 -6.92 8.26 17.84
CA LEU A 206 -6.41 6.89 17.69
C LEU A 206 -6.32 6.13 19.02
N SER A 207 -5.99 6.82 20.11
CA SER A 207 -5.96 6.21 21.44
C SER A 207 -7.36 5.85 21.95
N ASP A 208 -8.36 6.64 21.58
CA ASP A 208 -9.75 6.47 22.02
C ASP A 208 -10.54 5.44 21.23
N PHE A 209 -10.33 5.37 19.92
CA PHE A 209 -11.13 4.56 19.00
C PHE A 209 -10.37 3.41 18.35
N GLY A 210 -9.04 3.35 18.55
CA GLY A 210 -8.16 2.38 17.92
C GLY A 210 -7.80 2.74 16.48
N ASN A 211 -6.88 1.96 15.92
CA ASN A 211 -6.36 2.17 14.57
C ASN A 211 -7.18 1.38 13.54
N ASN A 212 -8.41 1.79 13.29
CA ASN A 212 -9.27 1.15 12.29
C ASN A 212 -8.91 1.49 10.83
N LEU A 213 -8.03 2.49 10.63
CA LEU A 213 -7.58 2.90 9.29
C LEU A 213 -6.41 2.08 8.75
N GLY A 214 -5.91 1.09 9.52
CA GLY A 214 -4.68 0.39 9.15
C GLY A 214 -3.48 1.34 9.06
N LEU A 215 -3.54 2.47 9.74
CA LEU A 215 -2.41 3.37 9.88
C LEU A 215 -1.35 2.62 10.68
N SER A 216 -0.14 2.54 10.14
CA SER A 216 0.99 2.11 10.94
C SER A 216 1.07 3.02 12.18
N SER A 217 1.68 2.56 13.27
CA SER A 217 1.87 3.33 14.49
C SER A 217 2.77 4.58 14.30
N SER A 218 2.73 5.18 13.12
CA SER A 218 3.44 6.41 12.78
C SER A 218 2.78 7.56 13.51
N ASP A 219 3.59 8.34 14.15
CA ASP A 219 3.16 9.53 14.88
C ASP A 219 2.67 10.66 13.96
N THR A 220 2.69 10.45 12.66
CA THR A 220 2.26 11.41 11.63
C THR A 220 1.42 10.76 10.54
N LEU A 221 0.38 11.45 10.10
CA LEU A 221 -0.45 11.08 8.95
C LEU A 221 -0.05 11.91 7.75
N GLU A 222 0.30 11.25 6.67
CA GLU A 222 0.71 11.91 5.43
C GLU A 222 -0.48 12.57 4.72
N GLN A 223 -0.23 13.76 4.18
CA GLN A 223 -1.14 14.51 3.32
C GLN A 223 -0.36 14.91 2.06
N THR A 224 -0.38 14.04 1.06
CA THR A 224 0.45 14.19 -0.14
C THR A 224 -0.37 14.23 -1.41
N ALA A 225 0.05 15.06 -2.34
CA ALA A 225 -0.41 15.07 -3.71
C ALA A 225 0.81 15.08 -4.65
N THR A 226 0.90 14.08 -5.52
CA THR A 226 2.02 13.92 -6.43
C THR A 226 1.52 13.82 -7.86
N ILE A 227 2.25 14.43 -8.78
CA ILE A 227 2.05 14.27 -10.21
C ILE A 227 3.39 13.89 -10.85
N HIS A 228 3.36 12.92 -11.77
CA HIS A 228 4.54 12.42 -12.46
C HIS A 228 4.31 12.43 -13.96
N TYR A 229 5.34 12.85 -14.69
CA TYR A 229 5.43 12.70 -16.13
C TYR A 229 6.73 12.00 -16.49
N ASN A 230 6.63 10.89 -17.20
CA ASN A 230 7.77 10.12 -17.67
C ASN A 230 7.72 10.00 -19.19
N GLN A 231 8.83 10.28 -19.83
CA GLN A 231 9.05 10.04 -21.26
C GLN A 231 10.44 9.43 -21.40
N ASP A 232 10.78 8.81 -22.53
CA ASP A 232 12.01 8.01 -22.72
C ASP A 232 13.28 8.57 -22.04
N ARG A 233 13.45 9.89 -22.08
CA ARG A 233 14.65 10.58 -21.54
C ARG A 233 14.35 11.55 -20.41
N TRP A 234 13.09 11.78 -20.12
CA TRP A 234 12.63 12.79 -19.19
C TRP A 234 11.83 12.16 -18.07
N ALA A 235 12.06 12.60 -16.88
CA ALA A 235 11.14 12.40 -15.80
C ALA A 235 10.99 13.73 -15.04
N VAL A 236 9.75 14.13 -14.80
CA VAL A 236 9.42 15.31 -14.00
C VAL A 236 8.36 14.91 -13.01
N SER A 237 8.52 15.31 -11.76
CA SER A 237 7.48 15.15 -10.75
C SER A 237 7.32 16.41 -9.93
N ALA A 238 6.10 16.62 -9.46
CA ALA A 238 5.79 17.65 -8.48
C ALA A 238 5.07 17.00 -7.30
N LEU A 239 5.48 17.36 -6.08
CA LEU A 239 4.95 16.87 -4.82
C LEU A 239 4.52 18.05 -3.96
N LEU A 240 3.32 17.97 -3.42
CA LEU A 240 2.88 18.72 -2.25
C LEU A 240 2.81 17.75 -1.08
N SER A 241 3.51 18.03 0.01
CA SER A 241 3.58 17.17 1.19
C SER A 241 3.35 17.98 2.45
N ASP A 242 2.30 17.61 3.17
CA ASP A 242 1.97 18.09 4.50
C ASP A 242 1.74 16.88 5.42
N HIS A 243 1.61 17.11 6.71
CA HIS A 243 1.49 16.07 7.73
C HIS A 243 0.53 16.49 8.83
N TYR A 244 -0.31 15.57 9.28
CA TYR A 244 -1.07 15.73 10.51
C TYR A 244 -0.36 14.96 11.63
N THR A 245 0.17 15.67 12.62
CA THR A 245 0.92 15.07 13.74
C THR A 245 -0.03 14.55 14.81
N VAL A 246 0.11 13.28 15.16
CA VAL A 246 -0.67 12.59 16.19
C VAL A 246 0.11 12.59 17.50
N GLY A 247 -0.59 12.75 18.62
CA GLY A 247 0.04 12.69 19.94
C GLY A 247 1.02 13.84 20.20
N THR A 248 2.23 13.50 20.65
CA THR A 248 3.31 14.43 21.03
C THR A 248 4.50 14.39 20.07
N ALA A 249 4.38 13.77 18.91
CA ALA A 249 5.44 13.70 17.93
C ALA A 249 5.88 15.10 17.46
N ALA A 250 7.13 15.22 17.06
CA ALA A 250 7.62 16.43 16.42
C ALA A 250 6.96 16.63 15.06
N GLU A 251 6.61 17.87 14.73
CA GLU A 251 6.06 18.22 13.43
C GLU A 251 7.17 18.12 12.38
N PRO A 252 7.02 17.34 11.30
CA PRO A 252 7.99 17.31 10.23
C PRO A 252 7.86 18.54 9.31
N TYR A 253 8.88 18.82 8.52
CA TYR A 253 8.81 19.87 7.52
C TYR A 253 7.83 19.53 6.41
N ARG A 254 7.00 20.50 6.03
CA ARG A 254 6.17 20.45 4.83
C ARG A 254 7.03 20.75 3.60
N ARG A 255 6.71 20.11 2.47
CA ARG A 255 7.35 20.37 1.17
C ARG A 255 6.29 20.94 0.23
N LEU A 256 6.31 22.27 0.02
CA LEU A 256 5.23 23.00 -0.63
C LEU A 256 5.74 24.09 -1.60
N PRO A 257 6.16 23.74 -2.84
CA PRO A 257 6.24 22.41 -3.46
C PRO A 257 7.64 21.78 -3.38
N GLN A 258 7.73 20.50 -3.75
CA GLN A 258 8.93 19.86 -4.24
C GLN A 258 8.76 19.57 -5.73
N ILE A 259 9.75 19.91 -6.55
CA ILE A 259 9.79 19.63 -7.98
C ILE A 259 11.08 18.88 -8.28
N ASP A 260 10.97 17.66 -8.81
CA ASP A 260 12.10 16.85 -9.25
C ASP A 260 12.09 16.76 -10.77
N GLY A 261 13.27 16.80 -11.38
CA GLY A 261 13.46 16.60 -12.80
C GLY A 261 14.67 15.74 -13.06
N SER A 262 14.59 14.87 -14.04
CA SER A 262 15.74 14.12 -14.54
C SER A 262 15.72 14.05 -16.06
N TRP A 263 16.92 14.01 -16.63
CA TRP A 263 17.14 13.82 -18.04
C TRP A 263 18.36 12.91 -18.23
N SER A 264 18.32 12.00 -19.23
CA SER A 264 19.43 11.14 -19.58
C SER A 264 19.65 11.11 -21.09
N SER A 265 20.92 11.02 -21.49
CA SER A 265 21.28 10.84 -22.90
C SER A 265 20.92 9.44 -23.36
N GLU A 266 20.51 9.35 -24.62
CA GLU A 266 20.53 8.10 -25.36
C GLU A 266 21.84 8.03 -26.12
N SER A 267 22.70 7.08 -25.78
CA SER A 267 23.93 6.87 -26.55
C SER A 267 23.64 5.85 -27.65
N ALA A 268 23.69 6.28 -28.88
CA ALA A 268 23.51 5.41 -30.05
C ALA A 268 24.51 4.22 -30.07
N ASN A 269 25.66 4.36 -29.40
CA ASN A 269 26.73 3.36 -29.34
C ASN A 269 26.95 2.86 -27.89
N ASN A 270 26.08 3.17 -26.93
CA ASN A 270 26.17 2.77 -25.52
C ASN A 270 27.51 3.04 -24.80
N GLN A 271 28.36 3.89 -25.34
CA GLN A 271 29.67 4.16 -24.77
C GLN A 271 29.66 5.34 -23.81
N LEU A 272 29.22 6.53 -24.27
CA LEU A 272 29.14 7.72 -23.43
C LEU A 272 27.69 7.95 -22.95
N ASN A 273 27.49 7.92 -21.66
CA ASN A 273 26.20 8.22 -21.04
C ASN A 273 26.35 9.43 -20.13
N TYR A 274 25.41 10.35 -20.21
CA TYR A 274 25.34 11.51 -19.33
C TYR A 274 23.90 11.75 -18.89
N SER A 275 23.75 12.24 -17.68
CA SER A 275 22.45 12.56 -17.10
C SER A 275 22.54 13.80 -16.23
N VAL A 276 21.40 14.42 -16.04
CA VAL A 276 21.23 15.54 -15.11
C VAL A 276 19.99 15.25 -14.27
N GLU A 277 20.15 15.29 -12.98
CA GLU A 277 19.07 15.30 -12.02
C GLU A 277 18.99 16.69 -11.40
N GLY A 278 17.78 17.18 -11.13
CA GLY A 278 17.55 18.46 -10.48
C GLY A 278 16.37 18.39 -9.52
N GLN A 279 16.43 19.19 -8.46
CA GLN A 279 15.35 19.31 -7.51
C GLN A 279 15.24 20.75 -6.99
N PHE A 280 14.00 21.21 -6.86
CA PHE A 280 13.62 22.36 -6.07
C PHE A 280 12.71 21.93 -4.95
N VAL A 281 12.94 22.42 -3.72
CA VAL A 281 12.05 22.17 -2.57
C VAL A 281 11.90 23.47 -1.78
N HIS A 282 10.66 23.82 -1.49
CA HIS A 282 10.35 24.81 -0.45
C HIS A 282 9.95 24.06 0.81
N PHE A 283 10.76 24.17 1.87
CA PHE A 283 10.53 23.59 3.18
C PHE A 283 9.83 24.62 4.06
N ASP A 284 8.69 24.25 4.60
CA ASP A 284 7.87 25.10 5.46
C ASP A 284 7.61 24.38 6.80
N HIS A 285 7.74 25.12 7.92
CA HIS A 285 7.56 24.60 9.27
C HIS A 285 6.94 25.66 10.17
N SER A 286 6.05 25.27 11.08
CA SER A 286 5.30 26.18 11.94
C SER A 286 6.16 26.92 12.97
N SER A 287 7.27 26.34 13.42
CA SER A 287 8.12 26.86 14.49
C SER A 287 9.62 26.89 14.17
N ASN A 288 10.08 26.21 13.14
CA ASN A 288 11.47 26.24 12.70
C ASN A 288 11.65 27.16 11.49
N SER A 289 12.90 27.49 11.14
CA SER A 289 13.22 28.31 9.99
C SER A 289 12.82 27.61 8.69
N ASN A 290 12.13 28.31 7.81
CA ASN A 290 11.83 27.84 6.47
C ASN A 290 13.05 27.96 5.55
N ALA A 291 13.08 27.15 4.50
CA ALA A 291 14.20 27.15 3.57
C ALA A 291 13.77 26.75 2.15
N GLU A 292 14.48 27.27 1.16
CA GLU A 292 14.43 26.75 -0.21
C GLU A 292 15.72 26.00 -0.51
N ARG A 293 15.60 24.82 -1.14
CA ARG A 293 16.73 24.06 -1.64
C ARG A 293 16.69 23.98 -3.17
N TYR A 294 17.81 24.31 -3.79
CA TYR A 294 18.10 24.06 -5.19
C TYR A 294 19.21 23.01 -5.25
N TRP A 295 18.95 21.89 -5.88
CA TRP A 295 19.92 20.80 -6.03
C TRP A 295 20.05 20.39 -7.49
N ILE A 296 21.28 20.14 -7.92
CA ILE A 296 21.57 19.64 -9.26
C ILE A 296 22.71 18.61 -9.22
N LYS A 297 22.58 17.55 -10.00
CA LYS A 297 23.60 16.50 -10.10
C LYS A 297 23.82 16.08 -11.57
N PRO A 298 24.69 16.76 -12.30
CA PRO A 298 25.20 16.26 -13.55
C PRO A 298 26.07 15.02 -13.34
N SER A 299 25.93 14.03 -14.24
CA SER A 299 26.69 12.79 -14.21
C SER A 299 27.13 12.42 -15.61
N ALA A 300 28.30 11.81 -15.72
CA ALA A 300 28.81 11.25 -16.96
C ALA A 300 29.50 9.91 -16.70
N SER A 301 29.30 8.95 -17.59
CA SER A 301 30.03 7.68 -17.57
C SER A 301 30.35 7.22 -18.95
N TYR A 302 31.49 6.56 -19.09
CA TYR A 302 31.93 5.99 -20.37
C TYR A 302 32.09 4.48 -20.22
N ASN A 303 31.46 3.71 -21.10
CA ASN A 303 31.57 2.25 -21.11
C ASN A 303 32.61 1.86 -22.20
N TYR A 304 33.82 1.53 -21.78
CA TYR A 304 34.90 1.11 -22.67
C TYR A 304 35.00 -0.41 -22.66
N THR A 305 34.62 -1.04 -23.77
CA THR A 305 34.73 -2.49 -23.96
C THR A 305 36.10 -2.90 -24.50
N LEU A 306 36.61 -4.01 -24.06
CA LEU A 306 37.92 -4.57 -24.35
C LEU A 306 37.80 -6.05 -24.72
N LEU A 307 38.80 -6.62 -25.34
CA LEU A 307 38.89 -8.04 -25.63
C LEU A 307 37.66 -8.62 -26.36
N ASN A 308 37.16 -7.89 -27.37
CA ASN A 308 35.93 -8.26 -28.09
C ASN A 308 34.73 -8.48 -27.12
N ASP A 309 34.48 -7.47 -26.26
CA ASP A 309 33.41 -7.43 -25.25
C ASP A 309 33.57 -8.40 -24.09
N ALA A 310 34.68 -9.14 -24.01
CA ALA A 310 34.94 -10.04 -22.87
C ALA A 310 35.39 -9.30 -21.59
N ALA A 311 35.71 -7.99 -21.72
CA ALA A 311 36.06 -7.14 -20.58
C ALA A 311 35.51 -5.73 -20.78
N TYR A 312 35.31 -5.00 -19.68
CA TYR A 312 34.97 -3.58 -19.74
C TYR A 312 35.62 -2.78 -18.61
N ILE A 313 35.77 -1.48 -18.87
CA ILE A 313 36.13 -0.47 -17.89
C ILE A 313 35.10 0.65 -18.01
N LYS A 314 34.48 1.01 -16.88
CA LYS A 314 33.44 2.04 -16.82
C LYS A 314 33.79 3.12 -15.78
N PRO A 315 34.57 4.15 -16.17
CA PRO A 315 34.71 5.33 -15.34
C PRO A 315 33.39 6.12 -15.32
N ALA A 316 33.04 6.67 -14.15
CA ALA A 316 31.94 7.57 -14.00
C ALA A 316 32.30 8.71 -13.05
N VAL A 317 31.75 9.87 -13.30
CA VAL A 317 31.86 11.06 -12.44
C VAL A 317 30.49 11.71 -12.31
N SER A 318 30.16 12.16 -11.11
CA SER A 318 29.04 13.05 -10.88
C SER A 318 29.42 14.16 -9.91
N LEU A 319 28.69 15.27 -9.97
CA LEU A 319 28.88 16.41 -9.09
C LEU A 319 27.53 16.80 -8.49
N SER A 320 27.32 16.48 -7.21
CA SER A 320 26.16 16.93 -6.45
C SER A 320 26.40 18.34 -5.95
N GLN A 321 25.52 19.28 -6.32
CA GLN A 321 25.56 20.67 -5.87
C GLN A 321 24.22 21.02 -5.26
N SER A 322 24.23 21.53 -4.03
CA SER A 322 23.05 22.06 -3.35
C SER A 322 23.29 23.49 -2.90
N HIS A 323 22.23 24.27 -2.97
CA HIS A 323 22.17 25.63 -2.45
C HIS A 323 20.91 25.78 -1.61
N TYR A 324 21.09 26.23 -0.38
CA TYR A 324 20.01 26.53 0.56
C TYR A 324 19.91 28.03 0.76
N SER A 325 18.69 28.52 0.74
CA SER A 325 18.33 29.90 1.11
C SER A 325 17.33 29.85 2.25
N LEU A 326 17.67 30.44 3.40
CA LEU A 326 16.81 30.49 4.59
C LEU A 326 16.05 31.80 4.66
N ASP A 327 14.87 31.78 5.24
CA ASP A 327 14.06 32.98 5.52
C ASP A 327 14.80 33.98 6.43
N SER A 328 15.75 33.51 7.25
CA SER A 328 16.63 34.37 8.05
C SER A 328 17.58 35.26 7.23
N GLY A 329 17.63 35.04 5.90
CA GLY A 329 18.59 35.71 5.00
C GLY A 329 19.94 35.03 4.91
N SER A 330 20.15 33.93 5.63
CA SER A 330 21.37 33.10 5.53
C SER A 330 21.30 32.16 4.33
N SER A 331 22.45 31.83 3.76
CA SER A 331 22.52 30.83 2.68
C SER A 331 23.69 29.87 2.91
N SER A 332 23.54 28.66 2.43
CA SER A 332 24.58 27.62 2.47
C SER A 332 24.68 26.92 1.12
N SER A 333 25.87 26.51 0.75
CA SER A 333 26.09 25.75 -0.49
C SER A 333 27.01 24.57 -0.23
N MET A 334 26.71 23.45 -0.84
CA MET A 334 27.51 22.24 -0.76
C MET A 334 27.84 21.72 -2.15
N SER A 335 29.05 21.21 -2.34
CA SER A 335 29.49 20.63 -3.60
C SER A 335 30.25 19.34 -3.32
N VAL A 336 29.74 18.22 -3.80
CA VAL A 336 30.27 16.89 -3.57
C VAL A 336 30.54 16.17 -4.87
N PRO A 337 31.79 16.04 -5.30
CA PRO A 337 32.13 15.20 -6.43
C PRO A 337 32.11 13.72 -6.04
N HIS A 338 31.67 12.87 -6.94
CA HIS A 338 31.66 11.43 -6.78
C HIS A 338 32.34 10.77 -7.98
N TYR A 339 33.31 9.93 -7.72
CA TYR A 339 34.09 9.21 -8.73
C TYR A 339 33.83 7.70 -8.56
N THR A 340 33.53 7.05 -9.66
CA THR A 340 33.38 5.59 -9.70
C THR A 340 34.24 5.03 -10.83
N LEU A 341 34.96 3.96 -10.57
CA LEU A 341 35.63 3.17 -11.59
C LEU A 341 35.17 1.71 -11.40
N GLU A 342 34.47 1.19 -12.39
CA GLU A 342 34.04 -0.20 -12.43
C GLU A 342 34.74 -0.91 -13.56
N SER A 343 35.19 -2.16 -13.32
CA SER A 343 35.76 -3.03 -14.33
C SER A 343 35.28 -4.45 -14.10
N GLY A 344 35.01 -5.16 -15.17
CA GLY A 344 34.55 -6.55 -15.12
C GLY A 344 35.04 -7.37 -16.30
N LEU A 345 34.97 -8.68 -16.11
CA LEU A 345 35.27 -9.68 -17.14
C LEU A 345 34.02 -10.53 -17.33
N PHE A 346 33.80 -10.98 -18.56
CA PHE A 346 32.77 -11.93 -18.93
C PHE A 346 33.43 -13.22 -19.41
N PHE A 347 33.15 -14.31 -18.71
CA PHE A 347 33.58 -15.62 -19.10
C PHE A 347 32.36 -16.49 -19.36
N ASP A 348 32.26 -17.04 -20.56
CA ASP A 348 31.18 -17.91 -20.97
C ASP A 348 31.76 -19.29 -21.30
N ARG A 349 31.12 -20.30 -20.78
CA ARG A 349 31.40 -21.69 -21.12
C ARG A 349 30.12 -22.36 -21.62
N GLU A 350 30.06 -22.58 -22.91
CA GLU A 350 28.96 -23.31 -23.53
C GLU A 350 29.24 -24.82 -23.54
N THR A 351 28.24 -25.60 -23.16
CA THR A 351 28.21 -27.07 -23.29
C THR A 351 27.02 -27.44 -24.17
N THR A 352 26.84 -28.69 -24.48
CA THR A 352 25.70 -29.18 -25.30
C THR A 352 24.34 -28.87 -24.70
N THR A 353 24.25 -28.72 -23.37
CA THR A 353 22.99 -28.57 -22.63
C THR A 353 22.86 -27.27 -21.85
N HIS A 354 23.97 -26.61 -21.53
CA HIS A 354 23.99 -25.45 -20.63
C HIS A 354 25.01 -24.41 -21.07
N LEU A 355 24.66 -23.11 -20.82
CA LEU A 355 25.58 -21.99 -20.83
C LEU A 355 25.91 -21.62 -19.38
N HIS A 356 27.18 -21.64 -19.03
CA HIS A 356 27.67 -21.19 -17.72
C HIS A 356 28.42 -19.88 -17.86
N THR A 357 27.94 -18.82 -17.19
CA THR A 357 28.58 -17.51 -17.17
C THR A 357 29.31 -17.29 -15.85
N LEU A 358 30.41 -16.54 -15.89
CA LEU A 358 31.15 -16.10 -14.71
C LEU A 358 31.58 -14.64 -14.92
N GLU A 359 31.13 -13.75 -14.04
CA GLU A 359 31.32 -12.33 -14.15
C GLU A 359 32.00 -11.75 -12.89
N PRO A 360 33.33 -11.79 -12.78
CA PRO A 360 34.04 -11.05 -11.74
C PRO A 360 34.06 -9.56 -12.04
N LYS A 361 33.79 -8.74 -11.02
CA LYS A 361 33.76 -7.27 -11.09
C LYS A 361 34.53 -6.65 -9.93
N ILE A 362 35.17 -5.55 -10.20
CA ILE A 362 35.76 -4.66 -9.19
C ILE A 362 35.18 -3.26 -9.37
N LYS A 363 34.74 -2.67 -8.30
CA LYS A 363 34.19 -1.31 -8.29
C LYS A 363 34.89 -0.49 -7.23
N PHE A 364 35.45 0.63 -7.63
CA PHE A 364 36.04 1.61 -6.74
C PHE A 364 35.11 2.83 -6.66
N ASN A 365 34.68 3.20 -5.46
CA ASN A 365 33.88 4.40 -5.19
C ASN A 365 34.72 5.35 -4.32
N TYR A 366 34.76 6.59 -4.74
CA TYR A 366 35.44 7.64 -4.00
C TYR A 366 34.57 8.90 -3.93
N ILE A 367 34.26 9.32 -2.71
CA ILE A 367 33.59 10.57 -2.39
C ILE A 367 34.52 11.31 -1.43
N PRO A 368 35.18 12.40 -1.86
CA PRO A 368 35.97 13.23 -0.95
C PRO A 368 35.05 13.97 0.03
N ASP A 369 35.64 14.55 1.08
CA ASP A 369 34.89 15.40 1.99
C ASP A 369 34.23 16.54 1.22
N GLY A 370 32.90 16.66 1.40
CA GLY A 370 32.14 17.75 0.81
C GLY A 370 32.60 19.09 1.36
N LYS A 371 32.79 20.06 0.48
CA LYS A 371 32.99 21.44 0.91
C LYS A 371 31.64 22.02 1.33
N ASN A 372 31.43 22.12 2.64
CA ASN A 372 30.30 22.84 3.21
C ASN A 372 30.71 24.28 3.47
N SER A 373 30.05 25.26 2.88
CA SER A 373 30.29 26.69 3.16
C SER A 373 29.45 27.15 4.36
N GLY A 374 29.53 26.37 5.44
CA GLY A 374 29.08 26.74 6.77
C GLY A 374 27.64 27.21 6.92
N HIS A 375 26.78 26.31 7.30
CA HIS A 375 25.83 26.41 8.42
C HIS A 375 25.40 24.99 8.73
N ASP A 376 25.71 24.54 9.93
CA ASP A 376 25.00 23.40 10.49
C ASP A 376 23.55 23.84 10.62
N PHE A 377 22.67 23.34 9.77
CA PHE A 377 21.28 23.28 10.13
C PHE A 377 21.23 22.42 11.37
N GLU A 378 20.96 23.04 12.52
CA GLU A 378 20.64 22.30 13.73
C GLU A 378 19.35 21.53 13.46
N THR A 379 19.54 20.33 12.95
CA THR A 379 18.50 19.35 12.82
C THR A 379 18.21 18.84 14.22
N ASN A 380 17.20 19.39 14.84
CA ASN A 380 16.60 18.74 15.97
C ASN A 380 16.02 17.42 15.51
N SER A 381 16.76 16.34 15.79
CA SER A 381 16.35 14.95 15.89
C SER A 381 15.36 14.39 14.88
N ASP A 382 15.71 13.27 14.35
CA ASP A 382 14.94 12.25 13.61
C ASP A 382 14.56 12.53 12.15
N ASP A 383 14.39 13.78 11.70
CA ASP A 383 14.05 14.13 10.34
C ASP A 383 15.25 14.65 9.51
N SER A 384 16.44 14.58 10.06
CA SER A 384 17.70 15.02 9.41
C SER A 384 17.97 14.30 8.09
N SER A 385 17.43 13.10 7.91
CA SER A 385 17.60 12.33 6.67
C SER A 385 16.88 12.94 5.48
N GLU A 386 15.78 13.67 5.64
CA GLU A 386 15.07 14.31 4.54
C GLU A 386 15.76 15.58 4.04
N PHE A 387 16.29 16.41 4.93
CA PHE A 387 17.10 17.57 4.55
C PHE A 387 18.43 17.16 3.91
N TYR A 388 19.10 16.16 4.46
CA TYR A 388 20.42 15.70 4.02
C TYR A 388 20.39 14.54 3.05
N GLY A 389 19.24 13.93 2.78
CA GLY A 389 19.13 12.69 1.99
C GLY A 389 19.82 12.75 0.62
N LYS A 390 19.85 13.93 -0.02
CA LYS A 390 20.59 14.15 -1.28
C LYS A 390 21.98 14.75 -1.08
N ASP A 391 22.27 15.32 0.08
CA ASP A 391 23.50 16.09 0.36
C ASP A 391 24.42 15.37 1.34
N SER A 392 23.91 14.42 2.11
CA SER A 392 24.72 13.59 3.01
C SER A 392 25.57 12.61 2.19
N ALA A 393 26.76 13.03 1.89
CA ALA A 393 27.78 12.17 1.31
C ALA A 393 28.97 12.10 2.26
N PRO A 394 28.98 11.14 3.20
CA PRO A 394 30.14 10.95 4.06
C PRO A 394 31.36 10.61 3.21
N HIS A 395 32.52 11.08 3.63
CA HIS A 395 33.78 10.68 2.99
C HIS A 395 33.81 9.17 2.80
N THR A 396 33.87 8.73 1.58
CA THR A 396 33.77 7.32 1.24
C THR A 396 34.92 6.91 0.33
N LYS A 397 35.61 5.85 0.72
CA LYS A 397 36.63 5.21 -0.11
C LYS A 397 36.44 3.70 0.02
N VAL A 398 35.72 3.13 -0.94
CA VAL A 398 35.32 1.72 -0.89
C VAL A 398 35.74 1.03 -2.18
N VAL A 399 36.32 -0.16 -2.03
CA VAL A 399 36.55 -1.11 -3.12
C VAL A 399 35.61 -2.27 -2.89
N THR A 400 34.73 -2.52 -3.86
CA THR A 400 33.82 -3.64 -3.87
C THR A 400 34.31 -4.68 -4.87
N LEU A 401 34.45 -5.92 -4.43
CA LEU A 401 34.71 -7.07 -5.28
C LEU A 401 33.45 -7.90 -5.36
N SER A 402 33.02 -8.22 -6.56
CA SER A 402 31.85 -9.09 -6.76
C SER A 402 32.12 -10.14 -7.83
N VAL A 403 31.50 -11.30 -7.67
CA VAL A 403 31.51 -12.37 -8.65
C VAL A 403 30.07 -12.87 -8.80
N ALA A 404 29.56 -12.82 -10.01
CA ALA A 404 28.29 -13.42 -10.37
C ALA A 404 28.51 -14.63 -11.28
N SER A 405 27.67 -15.64 -11.17
CA SER A 405 27.71 -16.84 -11.98
C SER A 405 26.31 -17.38 -12.22
N ASP A 406 25.94 -17.55 -13.47
CA ASP A 406 24.67 -18.09 -13.91
C ASP A 406 24.85 -19.38 -14.70
N LEU A 407 23.96 -20.35 -14.49
CA LEU A 407 23.80 -21.54 -15.30
C LEU A 407 22.47 -21.48 -16.03
N LEU A 408 22.50 -21.41 -17.35
CA LEU A 408 21.33 -21.32 -18.21
C LEU A 408 21.17 -22.62 -19.04
N SER A 409 19.93 -23.01 -19.26
CA SER A 409 19.60 -24.12 -20.17
C SER A 409 19.68 -23.64 -21.63
N ASN A 410 20.38 -24.38 -22.50
CA ASN A 410 20.46 -24.05 -23.93
C ASN A 410 19.14 -24.30 -24.68
N SER A 411 18.22 -25.12 -24.12
CA SER A 411 17.00 -25.48 -24.81
C SER A 411 15.93 -24.35 -24.81
N ASP A 412 15.87 -23.57 -23.75
CA ASP A 412 14.82 -22.57 -23.52
C ASP A 412 15.31 -21.27 -22.86
N GLY A 413 16.62 -21.16 -22.59
CA GLY A 413 17.20 -19.99 -21.91
C GLY A 413 16.86 -19.90 -20.42
N THR A 414 16.23 -20.91 -19.83
CA THR A 414 15.84 -20.90 -18.41
C THR A 414 17.05 -20.84 -17.51
N LYS A 415 17.03 -19.93 -16.54
CA LYS A 415 18.08 -19.84 -15.51
C LYS A 415 17.89 -20.94 -14.47
N LEU A 416 18.82 -21.93 -14.47
CA LEU A 416 18.81 -23.12 -13.60
C LEU A 416 19.44 -22.81 -12.23
N LEU A 417 20.49 -22.01 -12.21
CA LEU A 417 21.20 -21.61 -11.01
C LEU A 417 21.73 -20.19 -11.17
N SER A 418 21.62 -19.39 -10.14
CA SER A 418 22.22 -18.06 -10.06
C SER A 418 22.88 -17.89 -8.70
N THR A 419 24.15 -17.50 -8.70
CA THR A 419 24.92 -17.23 -7.48
C THR A 419 25.65 -15.91 -7.60
N SER A 420 25.70 -15.14 -6.52
CA SER A 420 26.50 -13.93 -6.44
C SER A 420 27.18 -13.81 -5.08
N LEU A 421 28.40 -13.35 -5.09
CA LEU A 421 29.18 -13.04 -3.89
C LEU A 421 29.69 -11.60 -4.03
N GLU A 422 29.50 -10.79 -3.00
CA GLU A 422 29.99 -9.42 -2.95
C GLU A 422 30.69 -9.16 -1.61
N ARG A 423 31.79 -8.41 -1.66
CA ARG A 423 32.53 -7.93 -0.49
C ARG A 423 33.04 -6.52 -0.73
N SER A 424 32.72 -5.59 0.16
CA SER A 424 33.20 -4.22 0.22
C SER A 424 34.11 -3.99 1.42
#